data_cfc52e5d7147be47dff2e6f1ebeea533
#
_entry.id   cfc52e5d7147be47dff2e6f1ebeea533
#
_cell.length_a   1.000
_cell.length_b   1.000
_cell.length_c   1.000
_cell.angle_alpha   90.00
_cell.angle_beta   90.00
_cell.angle_gamma   90.00
#
_symmetry.space_group_name_H-M   'P 1'
#
loop_
_entity.id
_entity.type
_entity.pdbx_description
1 polymer ?
#
loop_
_entity_poly.entity_id
_entity_poly.type
_entity_poly.pdbx_seq_one_letter_code
_entity_poly.pdbx_strand_id
1 'polypeptide(L)'
;MANHLSSKERIRRNGRAEERNTQRLSRVHTFVVKAEKAIESGDKKAATEAFRVAESEVMRAAAKGSLHAKTAARKVSRLSARVKAIAK
;
A
#
# COMPACT_ATOMS: atom_id res chain seq x y z
N MET A 1 3.15 12.97 -38.82
CA MET A 1 2.09 13.59 -38.07
C MET A 1 2.44 13.73 -36.60
N ALA A 2 2.31 14.95 -36.11
CA ALA A 2 2.62 15.25 -34.72
C ALA A 2 1.82 14.39 -33.74
N ASN A 3 0.57 14.13 -34.05
CA ASN A 3 -0.32 13.33 -33.20
C ASN A 3 0.18 11.91 -32.97
N HIS A 4 0.80 11.34 -34.01
CA HIS A 4 1.32 9.97 -33.91
C HIS A 4 2.47 9.88 -32.92
N LEU A 5 3.39 10.85 -32.97
CA LEU A 5 4.52 10.90 -32.03
C LEU A 5 4.05 11.16 -30.60
N SER A 6 3.09 12.07 -30.44
CA SER A 6 2.51 12.37 -29.13
C SER A 6 1.83 11.15 -28.51
N SER A 7 1.15 10.35 -29.34
CA SER A 7 0.52 9.12 -28.87
C SER A 7 1.54 8.11 -28.36
N LYS A 8 2.66 7.95 -29.08
CA LYS A 8 3.73 7.04 -28.65
C LYS A 8 4.36 7.47 -27.33
N GLU A 9 4.61 8.77 -27.18
CA GLU A 9 5.16 9.32 -25.95
C GLU A 9 4.18 9.12 -24.79
N ARG A 10 2.89 9.31 -25.04
CA ARG A 10 1.86 9.12 -24.03
C ARG A 10 1.80 7.68 -23.57
N ILE A 11 1.88 6.74 -24.51
CA ILE A 11 1.91 5.30 -24.19
C ILE A 11 3.11 4.97 -23.31
N ARG A 12 4.27 5.51 -23.62
CA ARG A 12 5.49 5.28 -22.83
C ARG A 12 5.34 5.84 -21.41
N ARG A 13 4.79 7.05 -21.28
CA ARG A 13 4.55 7.65 -19.96
C ARG A 13 3.58 6.83 -19.14
N ASN A 14 2.49 6.40 -19.78
CA ASN A 14 1.48 5.59 -19.12
C ASN A 14 2.05 4.25 -18.66
N GLY A 15 2.88 3.62 -19.50
CA GLY A 15 3.55 2.38 -19.14
C GLY A 15 4.45 2.53 -17.93
N ARG A 16 5.22 3.62 -17.88
CA ARG A 16 6.09 3.90 -16.73
C ARG A 16 5.30 4.19 -15.47
N ALA A 17 4.19 4.92 -15.60
CA ALA A 17 3.30 5.22 -14.48
C ALA A 17 2.66 3.96 -13.94
N GLU A 18 2.19 3.08 -14.82
CA GLU A 18 1.60 1.80 -14.43
C GLU A 18 2.61 0.92 -13.71
N GLU A 19 3.84 0.88 -14.21
CA GLU A 19 4.92 0.11 -13.59
C GLU A 19 5.21 0.61 -12.18
N ARG A 20 5.33 1.92 -12.00
CA ARG A 20 5.53 2.52 -10.69
C ARG A 20 4.38 2.24 -9.74
N ASN A 21 3.14 2.34 -10.24
CA ASN A 21 1.95 2.06 -9.44
C ASN A 21 1.91 0.59 -9.02
N THR A 22 2.25 -0.31 -9.94
CA THR A 22 2.30 -1.74 -9.64
C THR A 22 3.33 -2.02 -8.56
N GLN A 23 4.51 -1.40 -8.65
CA GLN A 23 5.56 -1.56 -7.64
C GLN A 23 5.10 -1.06 -6.28
N ARG A 24 4.43 0.10 -6.22
CA ARG A 24 3.91 0.66 -4.97
C ARG A 24 2.85 -0.24 -4.34
N LEU A 25 1.93 -0.75 -5.16
CA LEU A 25 0.88 -1.64 -4.68
C LEU A 25 1.44 -2.97 -4.20
N SER A 26 2.44 -3.51 -4.90
CA SER A 26 3.13 -4.73 -4.48
C SER A 26 3.81 -4.52 -3.13
N ARG A 27 4.43 -3.36 -2.95
CA ARG A 27 5.09 -2.99 -1.69
C ARG A 27 4.07 -2.91 -0.55
N VAL A 28 2.92 -2.25 -0.81
CA VAL A 28 1.82 -2.17 0.17
C VAL A 28 1.38 -3.57 0.56
N HIS A 29 1.14 -4.43 -0.43
CA HIS A 29 0.71 -5.80 -0.19
C HIS A 29 1.70 -6.56 0.69
N THR A 30 2.99 -6.44 0.40
CA THR A 30 4.05 -7.09 1.17
C THR A 30 4.01 -6.67 2.64
N PHE A 31 3.91 -5.38 2.91
CA PHE A 31 3.91 -4.89 4.28
C PHE A 31 2.60 -5.20 5.01
N VAL A 32 1.47 -5.19 4.30
CA VAL A 32 0.18 -5.59 4.89
C VAL A 32 0.22 -7.06 5.28
N VAL A 33 0.76 -7.93 4.43
CA VAL A 33 0.89 -9.36 4.73
C VAL A 33 1.81 -9.57 5.93
N LYS A 34 2.91 -8.82 6.02
CA LYS A 34 3.81 -8.90 7.18
C LYS A 34 3.10 -8.51 8.48
N ALA A 35 2.26 -7.44 8.40
CA ALA A 35 1.47 -7.01 9.55
C ALA A 35 0.46 -8.08 9.96
N GLU A 36 -0.21 -8.70 8.98
CA GLU A 36 -1.17 -9.76 9.26
C GLU A 36 -0.51 -10.96 9.92
N LYS A 37 0.67 -11.36 9.45
CA LYS A 37 1.43 -12.46 10.04
C LYS A 37 1.85 -12.15 11.47
N ALA A 38 2.27 -10.92 11.73
CA ALA A 38 2.62 -10.49 13.08
C ALA A 38 1.41 -10.52 14.01
N ILE A 39 0.24 -10.13 13.50
CA ILE A 39 -1.01 -10.19 14.25
C ILE A 39 -1.36 -11.65 14.59
N GLU A 40 -1.23 -12.54 13.62
CA GLU A 40 -1.51 -13.97 13.82
C GLU A 40 -0.58 -14.60 14.83
N SER A 41 0.64 -14.10 14.98
CA SER A 41 1.58 -14.60 15.97
C SER A 41 1.15 -14.31 17.41
N GLY A 42 0.27 -13.32 17.58
CA GLY A 42 -0.23 -12.94 18.90
C GLY A 42 0.70 -12.05 19.71
N ASP A 43 1.84 -11.70 19.16
CA ASP A 43 2.80 -10.79 19.80
C ASP A 43 2.40 -9.35 19.51
N LYS A 44 1.81 -8.69 20.49
CA LYS A 44 1.31 -7.32 20.32
C LYS A 44 2.40 -6.32 19.94
N LYS A 45 3.60 -6.47 20.52
CA LYS A 45 4.72 -5.57 20.22
C LYS A 45 5.13 -5.72 18.75
N ALA A 46 5.31 -6.95 18.29
CA ALA A 46 5.68 -7.21 16.89
C ALA A 46 4.57 -6.74 15.95
N ALA A 47 3.32 -6.98 16.32
CA ALA A 47 2.17 -6.55 15.51
C ALA A 47 2.09 -5.04 15.42
N THR A 48 2.33 -4.32 16.52
CA THR A 48 2.31 -2.86 16.54
C THR A 48 3.40 -2.29 15.63
N GLU A 49 4.61 -2.84 15.71
CA GLU A 49 5.72 -2.38 14.88
C GLU A 49 5.45 -2.64 13.40
N ALA A 50 4.99 -3.84 13.07
CA ALA A 50 4.65 -4.21 11.69
C ALA A 50 3.49 -3.36 11.17
N PHE A 51 2.51 -3.08 12.02
CA PHE A 51 1.39 -2.22 11.66
C PHE A 51 1.85 -0.81 11.32
N ARG A 52 2.74 -0.22 12.11
CA ARG A 52 3.25 1.12 11.86
C ARG A 52 3.92 1.22 10.49
N VAL A 53 4.72 0.21 10.14
CA VAL A 53 5.38 0.18 8.83
C VAL A 53 4.34 0.03 7.73
N ALA A 54 3.38 -0.87 7.90
CA ALA A 54 2.30 -1.09 6.92
C ALA A 54 1.47 0.19 6.73
N GLU A 55 1.12 0.86 7.81
CA GLU A 55 0.38 2.12 7.77
C GLU A 55 1.13 3.16 6.94
N SER A 56 2.42 3.32 7.20
CA SER A 56 3.29 4.24 6.48
C SER A 56 3.27 3.96 4.98
N GLU A 57 3.39 2.69 4.58
CA GLU A 57 3.39 2.30 3.17
C GLU A 57 2.03 2.52 2.51
N VAL A 58 0.95 2.20 3.21
CA VAL A 58 -0.42 2.40 2.70
C VAL A 58 -0.68 3.89 2.50
N MET A 59 -0.32 4.72 3.48
CA MET A 59 -0.53 6.17 3.40
C MET A 59 0.33 6.80 2.32
N ARG A 60 1.56 6.31 2.14
CA ARG A 60 2.44 6.78 1.06
C ARG A 60 1.84 6.46 -0.31
N ALA A 61 1.31 5.26 -0.48
CA ALA A 61 0.67 4.87 -1.74
C ALA A 61 -0.55 5.74 -2.04
N ALA A 62 -1.32 6.09 -1.00
CA ALA A 62 -2.47 6.99 -1.15
C ALA A 62 -2.02 8.40 -1.55
N ALA A 63 -0.96 8.91 -0.92
CA ALA A 63 -0.42 10.23 -1.22
C ALA A 63 0.11 10.31 -2.66
N LYS A 64 0.66 9.21 -3.18
CA LYS A 64 1.16 9.15 -4.55
C LYS A 64 0.06 8.85 -5.58
N GLY A 65 -1.17 8.64 -5.14
CA GLY A 65 -2.30 8.34 -6.02
C GLY A 65 -2.39 6.91 -6.51
N SER A 66 -1.52 6.02 -6.02
CA SER A 66 -1.55 4.60 -6.41
C SER A 66 -2.69 3.85 -5.73
N LEU A 67 -3.19 4.38 -4.62
CA LEU A 67 -4.25 3.77 -3.86
C LEU A 67 -5.26 4.87 -3.49
N HIS A 68 -6.56 4.56 -3.66
CA HIS A 68 -7.60 5.53 -3.31
C HIS A 68 -7.59 5.78 -1.80
N ALA A 69 -7.77 7.05 -1.40
CA ALA A 69 -7.70 7.45 0.00
C ALA A 69 -8.67 6.68 0.90
N LYS A 70 -9.88 6.43 0.44
CA LYS A 70 -10.88 5.68 1.21
C LYS A 70 -10.46 4.22 1.40
N THR A 71 -9.88 3.61 0.36
CA THR A 71 -9.37 2.25 0.44
C THR A 71 -8.21 2.18 1.42
N ALA A 72 -7.31 3.16 1.37
CA ALA A 72 -6.17 3.25 2.29
C ALA A 72 -6.67 3.36 3.74
N ALA A 73 -7.60 4.26 4.00
CA ALA A 73 -8.16 4.47 5.33
C ALA A 73 -8.81 3.18 5.85
N ARG A 74 -9.53 2.47 5.00
CA ARG A 74 -10.18 1.21 5.38
C ARG A 74 -9.17 0.14 5.75
N LYS A 75 -8.10 -0.01 4.96
CA LYS A 75 -7.04 -0.98 5.24
C LYS A 75 -6.36 -0.68 6.58
N VAL A 76 -6.01 0.57 6.81
CA VAL A 76 -5.36 1.00 8.06
C VAL A 76 -6.29 0.75 9.24
N SER A 77 -7.56 1.13 9.10
CA SER A 77 -8.55 0.97 10.16
C SER A 77 -8.74 -0.49 10.55
N ARG A 78 -8.84 -1.38 9.56
CA ARG A 78 -9.00 -2.81 9.81
C ARG A 78 -7.79 -3.43 10.49
N LEU A 79 -6.59 -3.07 10.03
CA LEU A 79 -5.35 -3.56 10.66
C LEU A 79 -5.23 -3.04 12.10
N SER A 80 -5.53 -1.76 12.31
CA SER A 80 -5.49 -1.17 13.63
C SER A 80 -6.42 -1.90 14.61
N ALA A 81 -7.63 -2.19 14.16
CA ALA A 81 -8.60 -2.92 14.99
C ALA A 81 -8.09 -4.31 15.38
N ARG A 82 -7.46 -5.00 14.42
CA ARG A 82 -6.90 -6.33 14.68
C ARG A 82 -5.74 -6.28 15.68
N VAL A 83 -4.89 -5.26 15.55
CA VAL A 83 -3.78 -5.10 16.50
C VAL A 83 -4.31 -4.82 17.90
N LYS A 84 -5.31 -3.97 18.04
CA LYS A 84 -5.94 -3.66 19.32
C LYS A 84 -6.62 -4.86 19.94
N ALA A 85 -7.10 -5.77 19.12
CA ALA A 85 -7.78 -6.98 19.58
C ALA A 85 -6.82 -8.01 20.19
N ILE A 86 -5.52 -7.86 19.99
CA ILE A 86 -4.55 -8.77 20.59
C ILE A 86 -4.52 -8.53 22.10
N ALA A 87 -4.73 -9.58 22.87
CA ALA A 87 -4.73 -9.51 24.32
C ALA A 87 -3.29 -9.32 24.79
N LYS A 88 -3.01 -8.11 25.12
CA LYS A 88 -1.72 -7.66 25.53
C LYS A 88 -0.53 -8.19 24.69
#